data_1262b95ee0858a845d01add73ac685e3
#
_entry.id   1262b95ee0858a845d01add73ac685e3
#
_cell.length_a   1.000
_cell.length_b   1.000
_cell.length_c   1.000
_cell.angle_alpha   90.00
_cell.angle_beta   90.00
_cell.angle_gamma   90.00
#
_symmetry.space_group_name_H-M   'P 1'
#
loop_
_entity.id
_entity.type
_entity.pdbx_description
1 polymer ?
#
loop_
_entity_poly.entity_id
_entity_poly.type
_entity_poly.pdbx_seq_one_letter_code
_entity_poly.pdbx_strand_id
1 'polypeptide(L)'
;MKTSKFSAPTMREVLAKVKAELGEDAVILKSEKVKPDKGMNFLKKEMIEVTAARPEDVKEELQSGPEFAETLDKTITSEVENRRAPRTNYEIALLKDEVNRLREDLGVIGKHFKYSNLPSMPLELTRLWENMTKSGVESEWATDLAQDALVNLDANELISADAIENYMLNQLSGLIPPPVNRPIRRRKPLKIALVGSPGAGKTTTLQKMAADPAAYGKRKVGIITFDTHRMAAIEQIRTFARVSGSPIEVVYQPEQVTEALNRLADCEIILIDTAGIALSETKKLEQTKAFLELLDPDEVHLVLNACVRDEDLIFSCKRMQELSVSHLTFTRLDEALKQGYLMNVMRAAAKPVAWLCDGQSFKGNIRRFNRKDLQNWVLSHPEFIPAARRAETATI
;
A
#
# COMPACT_ATOMS: atom_id res chain seq x y z
N MET A 1 56.85 28.34 -18.34
CA MET A 1 55.40 28.53 -18.13
C MET A 1 55.12 29.55 -17.07
N LYS A 2 54.46 30.69 -17.37
CA LYS A 2 54.04 31.68 -16.36
C LYS A 2 52.66 31.30 -15.83
N THR A 3 52.62 30.86 -14.57
CA THR A 3 51.36 30.49 -13.91
C THR A 3 51.00 31.52 -12.85
N SER A 4 49.75 31.89 -12.75
CA SER A 4 49.22 32.78 -11.73
C SER A 4 48.24 32.03 -10.82
N LYS A 5 48.27 32.33 -9.50
CA LYS A 5 47.43 31.72 -8.49
C LYS A 5 46.36 32.70 -8.03
N PHE A 6 45.10 32.26 -8.00
CA PHE A 6 43.95 33.06 -7.62
C PHE A 6 43.18 32.35 -6.49
N SER A 7 42.80 33.10 -5.48
CA SER A 7 42.02 32.56 -4.37
C SER A 7 40.79 33.41 -4.06
N ALA A 8 39.67 32.72 -3.75
CA ALA A 8 38.42 33.34 -3.30
C ALA A 8 37.56 32.34 -2.50
N PRO A 9 36.54 32.84 -1.75
CA PRO A 9 35.63 31.98 -0.98
C PRO A 9 34.77 31.05 -1.83
N THR A 10 34.46 31.40 -3.09
CA THR A 10 33.67 30.60 -3.99
C THR A 10 34.36 30.38 -5.35
N MET A 11 34.10 29.25 -5.98
CA MET A 11 34.65 28.93 -7.31
C MET A 11 34.24 29.97 -8.36
N ARG A 12 33.01 30.53 -8.25
CA ARG A 12 32.51 31.57 -9.17
C ARG A 12 33.35 32.86 -9.09
N GLU A 13 33.73 33.27 -7.89
CA GLU A 13 34.58 34.46 -7.66
C GLU A 13 36.01 34.24 -8.11
N VAL A 14 36.58 33.02 -7.92
CA VAL A 14 37.90 32.67 -8.44
C VAL A 14 37.92 32.72 -9.96
N LEU A 15 36.94 32.11 -10.61
CA LEU A 15 36.84 32.12 -12.08
C LEU A 15 36.65 33.53 -12.65
N ALA A 16 35.88 34.39 -11.97
CA ALA A 16 35.77 35.80 -12.38
C ALA A 16 37.10 36.55 -12.31
N LYS A 17 37.94 36.30 -11.27
CA LYS A 17 39.27 36.88 -11.16
C LYS A 17 40.22 36.33 -12.24
N VAL A 18 40.19 35.04 -12.51
CA VAL A 18 41.00 34.42 -13.57
C VAL A 18 40.66 35.03 -14.93
N LYS A 19 39.36 35.15 -15.25
CA LYS A 19 38.90 35.76 -16.52
C LYS A 19 39.31 37.25 -16.63
N ALA A 20 39.22 37.99 -15.56
CA ALA A 20 39.55 39.43 -15.54
C ALA A 20 41.05 39.68 -15.78
N GLU A 21 41.96 38.80 -15.33
CA GLU A 21 43.40 39.01 -15.38
C GLU A 21 44.11 38.25 -16.51
N LEU A 22 43.63 37.04 -16.86
CA LEU A 22 44.25 36.17 -17.87
C LEU A 22 43.42 36.05 -19.18
N GLY A 23 42.20 36.64 -19.20
CA GLY A 23 41.32 36.60 -20.35
C GLY A 23 40.27 35.45 -20.29
N GLU A 24 39.30 35.50 -21.21
CA GLU A 24 38.21 34.51 -21.24
C GLU A 24 38.68 33.08 -21.58
N ASP A 25 39.79 32.96 -22.31
CA ASP A 25 40.38 31.70 -22.77
C ASP A 25 41.48 31.16 -21.83
N ALA A 26 41.56 31.64 -20.60
CA ALA A 26 42.58 31.21 -19.63
C ALA A 26 42.45 29.72 -19.28
N VAL A 27 43.55 28.99 -19.32
CA VAL A 27 43.61 27.55 -19.04
C VAL A 27 43.82 27.33 -17.54
N ILE A 28 42.91 26.61 -16.89
CA ILE A 28 43.04 26.22 -15.51
C ILE A 28 43.87 24.96 -15.40
N LEU A 29 44.98 25.05 -14.68
CA LEU A 29 45.94 23.95 -14.52
C LEU A 29 45.65 23.10 -13.26
N LYS A 30 45.25 23.76 -12.15
CA LYS A 30 45.01 23.10 -10.87
C LYS A 30 43.99 23.88 -10.06
N SER A 31 43.12 23.18 -9.30
CA SER A 31 42.24 23.78 -8.31
C SER A 31 42.31 23.01 -7.00
N GLU A 32 42.53 23.68 -5.88
CA GLU A 32 42.62 23.06 -4.55
C GLU A 32 41.83 23.88 -3.51
N LYS A 33 41.27 23.18 -2.52
CA LYS A 33 40.72 23.85 -1.34
C LYS A 33 41.84 24.06 -0.32
N VAL A 34 42.15 25.32 0.00
CA VAL A 34 43.19 25.70 0.92
C VAL A 34 42.57 26.23 2.20
N LYS A 35 42.99 25.69 3.34
CA LYS A 35 42.71 26.27 4.66
C LYS A 35 43.73 27.37 4.92
N PRO A 36 43.33 28.61 5.27
CA PRO A 36 44.25 29.68 5.53
C PRO A 36 45.12 29.36 6.75
N ASP A 37 46.43 29.68 6.64
CA ASP A 37 47.47 29.38 7.61
C ASP A 37 47.26 30.07 8.96
N LYS A 38 47.81 29.49 10.04
CA LYS A 38 47.60 29.85 11.43
C LYS A 38 47.97 31.31 11.74
N GLY A 39 46.99 32.15 11.98
CA GLY A 39 47.16 33.50 12.50
C GLY A 39 45.83 34.13 12.86
N MET A 40 45.53 34.21 14.16
CA MET A 40 44.44 34.96 14.84
C MET A 40 43.32 35.53 13.96
N ASN A 41 42.23 34.78 13.83
CA ASN A 41 40.83 35.26 13.94
C ASN A 41 39.82 34.13 13.72
N PHE A 42 38.80 34.06 14.54
CA PHE A 42 37.83 32.98 14.72
C PHE A 42 36.73 32.86 13.62
N LEU A 43 36.94 33.46 12.41
CA LEU A 43 35.99 33.44 11.30
C LEU A 43 36.73 33.20 9.96
N LYS A 44 37.29 32.00 9.77
CA LYS A 44 37.94 31.66 8.49
C LYS A 44 37.07 30.73 7.66
N LYS A 45 36.47 31.27 6.59
CA LYS A 45 35.83 30.49 5.52
C LYS A 45 36.90 29.76 4.71
N GLU A 46 36.64 28.49 4.32
CA GLU A 46 37.48 27.76 3.36
C GLU A 46 37.61 28.55 2.07
N MET A 47 38.82 28.63 1.52
CA MET A 47 39.10 29.34 0.26
C MET A 47 39.45 28.33 -0.82
N ILE A 48 39.06 28.61 -2.06
CA ILE A 48 39.42 27.84 -3.24
C ILE A 48 40.59 28.58 -3.91
N GLU A 49 41.71 27.88 -4.12
CA GLU A 49 42.85 28.37 -4.86
C GLU A 49 42.90 27.70 -6.23
N VAL A 50 42.97 28.49 -7.30
CA VAL A 50 43.08 28.04 -8.70
C VAL A 50 44.38 28.57 -9.29
N THR A 51 45.18 27.68 -9.88
CA THR A 51 46.34 28.02 -10.69
C THR A 51 45.93 28.01 -12.16
N ALA A 52 46.13 29.15 -12.85
CA ALA A 52 45.78 29.32 -14.26
C ALA A 52 46.92 29.94 -15.07
N ALA A 53 46.96 29.73 -16.37
CA ALA A 53 47.91 30.26 -17.32
C ALA A 53 47.22 30.79 -18.57
N ARG A 54 47.85 31.65 -19.34
CA ARG A 54 47.38 32.07 -20.67
C ARG A 54 47.56 30.94 -21.69
N PRO A 55 46.65 30.78 -22.67
CA PRO A 55 46.76 29.76 -23.71
C PRO A 55 48.10 29.78 -24.48
N GLU A 56 48.68 30.97 -24.63
CA GLU A 56 49.95 31.18 -25.33
C GLU A 56 51.15 30.60 -24.54
N ASP A 57 51.14 30.72 -23.21
CA ASP A 57 52.20 30.21 -22.33
C ASP A 57 52.16 28.66 -22.20
N VAL A 58 51.02 28.04 -22.55
CA VAL A 58 50.83 26.58 -22.50
C VAL A 58 51.30 25.92 -23.81
N LYS A 59 51.15 26.61 -24.96
CA LYS A 59 51.54 26.08 -26.26
C LYS A 59 53.05 25.92 -26.47
N GLU A 60 53.88 26.74 -25.81
CA GLU A 60 55.34 26.67 -25.97
C GLU A 60 55.97 25.42 -25.33
N GLU A 61 55.37 24.82 -24.30
CA GLU A 61 55.90 23.64 -23.62
C GLU A 61 55.44 22.29 -24.25
N LEU A 62 54.45 22.31 -25.13
CA LEU A 62 53.92 21.13 -25.80
C LEU A 62 54.74 20.63 -26.99
N GLN A 63 55.84 21.31 -27.33
CA GLN A 63 56.71 20.96 -28.49
C GLN A 63 57.97 20.16 -28.11
N SER A 64 58.16 19.74 -26.87
CA SER A 64 59.38 19.03 -26.47
C SER A 64 59.07 17.67 -25.81
N GLY A 65 59.02 16.61 -26.63
CA GLY A 65 59.30 15.24 -26.24
C GLY A 65 58.16 14.22 -26.48
N PRO A 66 58.43 13.12 -27.17
CA PRO A 66 57.45 12.08 -27.52
C PRO A 66 56.95 11.27 -26.32
N GLU A 67 57.67 11.24 -25.20
CA GLU A 67 57.31 10.51 -23.98
C GLU A 67 56.18 11.18 -23.16
N PHE A 68 56.04 12.49 -23.28
CA PHE A 68 55.01 13.26 -22.58
C PHE A 68 53.63 13.12 -23.25
N ALA A 69 53.63 13.03 -24.57
CA ALA A 69 52.39 12.85 -25.33
C ALA A 69 51.75 11.48 -25.07
N GLU A 70 52.53 10.42 -24.91
CA GLU A 70 52.01 9.06 -24.60
C GLU A 70 51.48 8.90 -23.17
N THR A 71 52.09 9.62 -22.23
CA THR A 71 51.63 9.64 -20.82
C THR A 71 50.39 10.50 -20.67
N LEU A 72 50.27 11.61 -21.41
CA LEU A 72 49.09 12.46 -21.43
C LEU A 72 47.89 11.75 -22.07
N ASP A 73 48.13 11.04 -23.16
CA ASP A 73 47.03 10.30 -23.85
C ASP A 73 46.47 9.16 -23.00
N LYS A 74 47.32 8.41 -22.30
CA LYS A 74 46.90 7.38 -21.31
C LYS A 74 46.18 7.97 -20.10
N THR A 75 46.58 9.13 -19.60
CA THR A 75 45.97 9.78 -18.43
C THR A 75 44.64 10.43 -18.82
N ILE A 76 44.56 11.07 -19.99
CA ILE A 76 43.36 11.69 -20.51
C ILE A 76 42.29 10.59 -20.85
N THR A 77 42.72 9.49 -21.46
CA THR A 77 41.80 8.41 -21.83
C THR A 77 41.24 7.74 -20.57
N SER A 78 42.05 7.48 -19.54
CA SER A 78 41.58 6.90 -18.27
C SER A 78 40.72 7.87 -17.43
N GLU A 79 41.00 9.19 -17.45
CA GLU A 79 40.15 10.18 -16.77
C GLU A 79 38.86 10.50 -17.52
N VAL A 80 38.86 10.44 -18.85
CA VAL A 80 37.67 10.61 -19.66
C VAL A 80 36.74 9.39 -19.57
N GLU A 81 37.29 8.17 -19.50
CA GLU A 81 36.49 6.97 -19.25
C GLU A 81 35.92 6.93 -17.81
N ASN A 82 36.71 7.31 -16.81
CA ASN A 82 36.22 7.40 -15.41
C ASN A 82 35.23 8.55 -15.18
N ARG A 83 35.24 9.61 -15.96
CA ARG A 83 34.28 10.73 -15.85
C ARG A 83 32.99 10.51 -16.67
N ARG A 84 33.02 9.68 -17.72
CA ARG A 84 31.81 9.37 -18.51
C ARG A 84 30.86 8.39 -17.84
N ALA A 85 31.37 7.37 -17.16
CA ALA A 85 30.53 6.35 -16.56
C ALA A 85 29.60 6.85 -15.43
N PRO A 86 30.05 7.62 -14.42
CA PRO A 86 29.13 8.08 -13.35
C PRO A 86 28.22 9.24 -13.78
N ARG A 87 28.63 10.10 -14.71
CA ARG A 87 27.79 11.21 -15.19
C ARG A 87 26.65 10.71 -16.07
N THR A 88 26.90 9.79 -16.95
CA THR A 88 25.88 9.22 -17.86
C THR A 88 24.80 8.45 -17.07
N ASN A 89 25.17 7.71 -16.03
CA ASN A 89 24.22 7.04 -15.16
C ASN A 89 23.39 8.00 -14.33
N TYR A 90 23.98 9.11 -13.86
CA TYR A 90 23.28 10.14 -13.12
C TYR A 90 22.31 10.95 -14.01
N GLU A 91 22.76 11.32 -15.23
CA GLU A 91 21.91 11.98 -16.23
C GLU A 91 20.76 11.08 -16.71
N ILE A 92 21.03 9.78 -16.90
CA ILE A 92 19.98 8.79 -17.22
C ILE A 92 18.99 8.63 -16.04
N ALA A 93 19.46 8.66 -14.80
CA ALA A 93 18.59 8.61 -13.62
C ALA A 93 17.71 9.87 -13.53
N LEU A 94 18.29 11.06 -13.75
CA LEU A 94 17.54 12.33 -13.79
C LEU A 94 16.52 12.35 -14.92
N LEU A 95 16.89 11.90 -16.13
CA LEU A 95 15.98 11.83 -17.27
C LEU A 95 14.85 10.81 -17.04
N LYS A 96 15.13 9.70 -16.37
CA LYS A 96 14.09 8.74 -15.97
C LYS A 96 13.11 9.34 -14.97
N ASP A 97 13.61 10.09 -13.98
CA ASP A 97 12.77 10.80 -13.01
C ASP A 97 11.91 11.88 -13.68
N GLU A 98 12.50 12.64 -14.60
CA GLU A 98 11.78 13.65 -15.40
C GLU A 98 10.71 13.02 -16.29
N VAL A 99 11.02 11.91 -16.96
CA VAL A 99 10.05 11.15 -17.77
C VAL A 99 8.93 10.56 -16.89
N ASN A 100 9.24 10.10 -15.70
CA ASN A 100 8.22 9.61 -14.78
C ASN A 100 7.31 10.74 -14.28
N ARG A 101 7.88 11.91 -13.92
CA ARG A 101 7.11 13.12 -13.58
C ARG A 101 6.22 13.59 -14.72
N LEU A 102 6.77 13.65 -15.93
CA LEU A 102 6.00 14.01 -17.12
C LEU A 102 4.87 13.00 -17.41
N ARG A 103 5.09 11.71 -17.17
CA ARG A 103 4.02 10.70 -17.28
C ARG A 103 2.94 10.89 -16.21
N GLU A 104 3.32 11.22 -14.98
CA GLU A 104 2.37 11.53 -13.90
C GLU A 104 1.59 12.81 -14.24
N ASP A 105 2.26 13.86 -14.69
CA ASP A 105 1.62 15.13 -15.09
C ASP A 105 0.71 14.95 -16.30
N LEU A 106 1.12 14.20 -17.32
CA LEU A 106 0.26 13.82 -18.45
C LEU A 106 -0.92 12.96 -18.01
N GLY A 107 -0.74 12.09 -17.02
CA GLY A 107 -1.81 11.33 -16.38
C GLY A 107 -2.84 12.24 -15.70
N VAL A 108 -2.37 13.25 -14.96
CA VAL A 108 -3.22 14.26 -14.32
C VAL A 108 -3.94 15.14 -15.35
N ILE A 109 -3.23 15.60 -16.37
CA ILE A 109 -3.78 16.40 -17.48
C ILE A 109 -4.79 15.57 -18.28
N GLY A 110 -4.48 14.31 -18.60
CA GLY A 110 -5.38 13.38 -19.28
C GLY A 110 -6.66 13.12 -18.48
N LYS A 111 -6.53 12.96 -17.16
CA LYS A 111 -7.68 12.90 -16.24
C LYS A 111 -8.49 14.19 -16.28
N HIS A 112 -7.83 15.34 -16.21
CA HIS A 112 -8.52 16.65 -16.29
C HIS A 112 -9.25 16.86 -17.63
N PHE A 113 -8.67 16.45 -18.77
CA PHE A 113 -9.33 16.48 -20.06
C PHE A 113 -10.50 15.49 -20.16
N LYS A 114 -10.37 14.30 -19.61
CA LYS A 114 -11.45 13.30 -19.53
C LYS A 114 -12.63 13.83 -18.71
N TYR A 115 -12.35 14.62 -17.66
CA TYR A 115 -13.37 15.20 -16.76
C TYR A 115 -13.93 16.54 -17.24
N SER A 116 -13.17 17.36 -17.97
CA SER A 116 -13.64 18.64 -18.50
C SER A 116 -14.62 18.51 -19.68
N ASN A 117 -14.66 17.34 -20.31
CA ASN A 117 -15.59 16.99 -21.40
C ASN A 117 -16.81 16.18 -20.93
N LEU A 118 -17.02 16.02 -19.60
CA LEU A 118 -18.27 15.46 -19.11
C LEU A 118 -19.42 16.42 -19.52
N PRO A 119 -20.47 15.93 -20.18
CA PRO A 119 -21.68 16.71 -20.34
C PRO A 119 -22.12 17.16 -18.94
N SER A 120 -22.75 18.34 -18.83
CA SER A 120 -23.18 18.88 -17.55
C SER A 120 -24.02 17.82 -16.81
N MET A 121 -23.40 17.18 -15.82
CA MET A 121 -24.07 16.16 -15.03
C MET A 121 -25.22 16.80 -14.26
N PRO A 122 -26.39 16.15 -14.17
CA PRO A 122 -27.46 16.56 -13.27
C PRO A 122 -26.93 16.72 -11.84
N LEU A 123 -27.48 17.69 -11.12
CA LEU A 123 -27.02 18.07 -9.78
C LEU A 123 -26.94 16.88 -8.82
N GLU A 124 -27.95 16.02 -8.85
CA GLU A 124 -28.02 14.84 -7.96
C GLU A 124 -26.94 13.81 -8.28
N LEU A 125 -26.66 13.59 -9.56
CA LEU A 125 -25.59 12.70 -9.99
C LEU A 125 -24.20 13.26 -9.63
N THR A 126 -24.02 14.59 -9.76
CA THR A 126 -22.78 15.27 -9.36
C THR A 126 -22.54 15.09 -7.85
N ARG A 127 -23.56 15.30 -7.03
CA ARG A 127 -23.47 15.11 -5.57
C ARG A 127 -23.08 13.68 -5.22
N LEU A 128 -23.66 12.71 -5.89
CA LEU A 128 -23.35 11.29 -5.65
C LEU A 128 -21.91 10.96 -6.02
N TRP A 129 -21.46 11.42 -7.18
CA TRP A 129 -20.08 11.29 -7.63
C TRP A 129 -19.08 11.92 -6.63
N GLU A 130 -19.40 13.13 -6.13
CA GLU A 130 -18.60 13.76 -5.09
C GLU A 130 -18.56 12.95 -3.79
N ASN A 131 -19.69 12.41 -3.35
CA ASN A 131 -19.73 11.55 -2.15
C ASN A 131 -18.87 10.31 -2.33
N MET A 132 -18.96 9.63 -3.47
CA MET A 132 -18.13 8.48 -3.80
C MET A 132 -16.64 8.82 -3.73
N THR A 133 -16.22 9.88 -4.39
CA THR A 133 -14.80 10.30 -4.41
C THR A 133 -14.31 10.77 -3.04
N LYS A 134 -15.12 11.53 -2.30
CA LYS A 134 -14.81 11.97 -0.93
C LYS A 134 -14.75 10.80 0.05
N SER A 135 -15.53 9.74 -0.15
CA SER A 135 -15.50 8.53 0.66
C SER A 135 -14.28 7.64 0.37
N GLY A 136 -13.56 7.92 -0.72
CA GLY A 136 -12.33 7.22 -1.12
C GLY A 136 -12.50 6.20 -2.26
N VAL A 137 -13.64 6.18 -2.93
CA VAL A 137 -13.79 5.43 -4.19
C VAL A 137 -12.86 6.04 -5.24
N GLU A 138 -12.17 5.21 -6.01
CA GLU A 138 -11.28 5.64 -7.07
C GLU A 138 -12.02 6.55 -8.07
N SER A 139 -11.49 7.75 -8.31
CA SER A 139 -12.18 8.79 -9.10
C SER A 139 -12.49 8.34 -10.53
N GLU A 140 -11.62 7.55 -11.15
CA GLU A 140 -11.84 7.02 -12.49
C GLU A 140 -13.05 6.08 -12.50
N TRP A 141 -13.12 5.19 -11.53
CA TRP A 141 -14.25 4.28 -11.39
C TRP A 141 -15.56 4.99 -11.04
N ALA A 142 -15.52 5.95 -10.10
CA ALA A 142 -16.70 6.77 -9.79
C ALA A 142 -17.23 7.51 -11.01
N THR A 143 -16.34 7.97 -11.91
CA THR A 143 -16.72 8.62 -13.15
C THR A 143 -17.32 7.65 -14.16
N ASP A 144 -16.73 6.46 -14.30
CA ASP A 144 -17.28 5.43 -15.19
C ASP A 144 -18.71 5.05 -14.78
N LEU A 145 -18.96 4.89 -13.47
CA LEU A 145 -20.29 4.64 -12.93
C LEU A 145 -21.28 5.79 -13.18
N ALA A 146 -20.80 7.04 -13.04
CA ALA A 146 -21.64 8.21 -13.32
C ALA A 146 -22.00 8.32 -14.80
N GLN A 147 -21.05 8.03 -15.70
CA GLN A 147 -21.29 7.98 -17.14
C GLN A 147 -22.27 6.86 -17.52
N ASP A 148 -22.13 5.70 -16.90
CA ASP A 148 -23.04 4.58 -17.10
C ASP A 148 -24.47 4.94 -16.67
N ALA A 149 -24.63 5.65 -15.55
CA ALA A 149 -25.91 6.16 -15.12
C ALA A 149 -26.53 7.17 -16.11
N LEU A 150 -25.73 8.07 -16.68
CA LEU A 150 -26.20 9.06 -17.69
C LEU A 150 -26.71 8.38 -18.96
N VAL A 151 -26.18 7.22 -19.31
CA VAL A 151 -26.58 6.48 -20.51
C VAL A 151 -27.84 5.64 -20.27
N ASN A 152 -27.98 5.09 -19.06
CA ASN A 152 -28.99 4.07 -18.79
C ASN A 152 -30.25 4.58 -18.06
N LEU A 153 -30.17 5.77 -17.41
CA LEU A 153 -31.32 6.38 -16.73
C LEU A 153 -32.01 7.39 -17.63
N ASP A 154 -33.33 7.44 -17.55
CA ASP A 154 -34.12 8.45 -18.27
C ASP A 154 -34.04 9.84 -17.59
N ALA A 155 -34.59 10.88 -18.27
CA ALA A 155 -34.54 12.27 -17.78
C ALA A 155 -35.24 12.46 -16.43
N ASN A 156 -36.29 11.70 -16.13
CA ASN A 156 -37.06 11.78 -14.87
C ASN A 156 -36.27 11.06 -13.75
N GLU A 157 -35.62 9.95 -14.06
CA GLU A 157 -34.79 9.22 -13.13
C GLU A 157 -33.52 10.01 -12.75
N LEU A 158 -32.92 10.75 -13.70
CA LEU A 158 -31.73 11.57 -13.49
C LEU A 158 -31.94 12.79 -12.59
N ILE A 159 -33.19 13.20 -12.34
CA ILE A 159 -33.53 14.24 -11.36
C ILE A 159 -33.96 13.67 -10.01
N SER A 160 -34.09 12.36 -9.90
CA SER A 160 -34.47 11.67 -8.66
C SER A 160 -33.24 11.10 -7.96
N ALA A 161 -32.90 11.64 -6.79
CA ALA A 161 -31.80 11.15 -5.97
C ALA A 161 -31.94 9.64 -5.66
N ASP A 162 -33.17 9.21 -5.31
CA ASP A 162 -33.44 7.78 -4.97
C ASP A 162 -33.26 6.86 -6.18
N ALA A 163 -33.64 7.28 -7.38
CA ALA A 163 -33.47 6.49 -8.59
C ALA A 163 -31.98 6.31 -8.92
N ILE A 164 -31.20 7.40 -8.90
CA ILE A 164 -29.74 7.37 -9.13
C ILE A 164 -29.06 6.51 -8.07
N GLU A 165 -29.41 6.70 -6.79
CA GLU A 165 -28.81 5.94 -5.69
C GLU A 165 -29.10 4.44 -5.83
N ASN A 166 -30.34 4.06 -6.14
CA ASN A 166 -30.71 2.66 -6.38
C ASN A 166 -29.98 2.07 -7.58
N TYR A 167 -29.83 2.82 -8.66
CA TYR A 167 -29.07 2.40 -9.84
C TYR A 167 -27.61 2.12 -9.46
N MET A 168 -26.94 3.09 -8.82
CA MET A 168 -25.56 2.95 -8.38
C MET A 168 -25.35 1.78 -7.43
N LEU A 169 -26.24 1.60 -6.45
CA LEU A 169 -26.21 0.46 -5.53
C LEU A 169 -26.36 -0.89 -6.24
N ASN A 170 -27.17 -0.94 -7.30
CA ASN A 170 -27.32 -2.15 -8.11
C ASN A 170 -26.02 -2.46 -8.86
N GLN A 171 -25.42 -1.46 -9.51
CA GLN A 171 -24.14 -1.62 -10.20
C GLN A 171 -23.02 -2.05 -9.23
N LEU A 172 -22.87 -1.36 -8.10
CA LEU A 172 -21.88 -1.70 -7.08
C LEU A 172 -22.10 -3.10 -6.49
N SER A 173 -23.36 -3.47 -6.23
CA SER A 173 -23.70 -4.81 -5.70
C SER A 173 -23.42 -5.91 -6.71
N GLY A 174 -23.61 -5.65 -7.99
CA GLY A 174 -23.32 -6.60 -9.08
C GLY A 174 -21.85 -6.95 -9.24
N LEU A 175 -20.94 -6.06 -8.78
CA LEU A 175 -19.50 -6.27 -8.84
C LEU A 175 -18.96 -7.14 -7.69
N ILE A 176 -19.76 -7.33 -6.64
CA ILE A 176 -19.35 -8.10 -5.48
C ILE A 176 -19.97 -9.50 -5.60
N PRO A 177 -19.16 -10.55 -5.69
CA PRO A 177 -19.69 -11.90 -5.70
C PRO A 177 -20.55 -12.15 -4.46
N PRO A 178 -21.71 -12.78 -4.58
CA PRO A 178 -22.53 -13.10 -3.41
C PRO A 178 -21.79 -14.11 -2.52
N PRO A 179 -21.94 -14.01 -1.19
CA PRO A 179 -21.35 -14.97 -0.28
C PRO A 179 -21.88 -16.37 -0.55
N VAL A 180 -20.96 -17.34 -0.65
CA VAL A 180 -21.35 -18.74 -0.80
C VAL A 180 -21.80 -19.26 0.55
N ASN A 181 -23.09 -19.36 0.78
CA ASN A 181 -23.63 -19.98 1.99
C ASN A 181 -23.48 -21.49 1.93
N ARG A 182 -22.41 -22.02 2.54
CA ARG A 182 -22.23 -23.47 2.67
C ARG A 182 -23.12 -24.02 3.78
N PRO A 183 -23.91 -25.05 3.52
CA PRO A 183 -24.76 -25.64 4.55
C PRO A 183 -23.88 -26.35 5.59
N ILE A 184 -24.09 -26.01 6.86
CA ILE A 184 -23.43 -26.68 7.97
C ILE A 184 -24.07 -28.06 8.16
N ARG A 185 -23.30 -29.13 7.94
CA ARG A 185 -23.76 -30.52 8.00
C ARG A 185 -23.44 -31.12 9.36
N ARG A 186 -24.38 -31.86 9.97
CA ARG A 186 -24.19 -32.51 11.28
C ARG A 186 -23.03 -33.51 11.37
N ARG A 187 -22.58 -34.04 10.22
CA ARG A 187 -21.55 -35.11 10.19
C ARG A 187 -20.19 -34.65 9.68
N LYS A 188 -20.07 -33.41 9.21
CA LYS A 188 -18.80 -32.85 8.73
C LYS A 188 -18.72 -31.40 9.23
N PRO A 189 -17.75 -31.06 10.10
CA PRO A 189 -17.57 -29.68 10.56
C PRO A 189 -17.26 -28.76 9.39
N LEU A 190 -17.82 -27.55 9.42
CA LEU A 190 -17.44 -26.47 8.51
C LEU A 190 -16.11 -25.90 8.98
N LYS A 191 -15.06 -26.03 8.19
CA LYS A 191 -13.70 -25.56 8.50
C LYS A 191 -13.45 -24.20 7.86
N ILE A 192 -13.12 -23.21 8.67
CA ILE A 192 -12.90 -21.81 8.23
C ILE A 192 -11.53 -21.37 8.71
N ALA A 193 -10.65 -21.02 7.79
CA ALA A 193 -9.33 -20.50 8.10
C ALA A 193 -9.28 -18.98 7.98
N LEU A 194 -8.61 -18.32 8.91
CA LEU A 194 -8.38 -16.89 8.92
C LEU A 194 -6.93 -16.59 8.58
N VAL A 195 -6.68 -15.95 7.45
CA VAL A 195 -5.34 -15.58 6.96
C VAL A 195 -5.21 -14.06 6.83
N GLY A 196 -3.99 -13.54 6.75
CA GLY A 196 -3.76 -12.10 6.56
C GLY A 196 -2.51 -11.60 7.28
N SER A 197 -2.23 -10.31 7.10
CA SER A 197 -1.04 -9.64 7.63
C SER A 197 -0.99 -9.64 9.17
N PRO A 198 0.22 -9.45 9.78
CA PRO A 198 0.32 -9.19 11.21
C PRO A 198 -0.53 -7.99 11.62
N GLY A 199 -1.25 -8.09 12.74
CA GLY A 199 -2.11 -7.01 13.23
C GLY A 199 -3.43 -6.80 12.46
N ALA A 200 -3.75 -7.63 11.46
CA ALA A 200 -5.03 -7.55 10.74
C ALA A 200 -6.25 -7.92 11.58
N GLY A 201 -6.08 -8.48 12.78
CA GLY A 201 -7.19 -8.83 13.67
C GLY A 201 -7.68 -10.28 13.54
N LYS A 202 -6.90 -11.20 12.96
CA LYS A 202 -7.30 -12.61 12.74
C LYS A 202 -7.80 -13.30 14.00
N THR A 203 -6.96 -13.40 15.02
CA THR A 203 -7.29 -14.05 16.32
C THR A 203 -8.48 -13.37 16.99
N THR A 204 -8.56 -12.03 16.98
CA THR A 204 -9.71 -11.30 17.52
C THR A 204 -11.00 -11.57 16.73
N THR A 205 -10.92 -11.62 15.42
CA THR A 205 -12.07 -11.99 14.56
C THR A 205 -12.53 -13.40 14.85
N LEU A 206 -11.60 -14.35 14.95
CA LEU A 206 -11.91 -15.74 15.31
C LEU A 206 -12.63 -15.80 16.66
N GLN A 207 -12.14 -15.10 17.67
CA GLN A 207 -12.78 -15.03 18.99
C GLN A 207 -14.20 -14.44 18.90
N LYS A 208 -14.41 -13.40 18.10
CA LYS A 208 -15.75 -12.86 17.85
C LYS A 208 -16.66 -13.87 17.17
N MET A 209 -16.17 -14.55 16.12
CA MET A 209 -16.93 -15.60 15.43
C MET A 209 -17.33 -16.74 16.37
N ALA A 210 -16.46 -17.12 17.32
CA ALA A 210 -16.72 -18.18 18.28
C ALA A 210 -17.67 -17.74 19.41
N ALA A 211 -17.61 -16.45 19.83
CA ALA A 211 -18.35 -15.96 21.00
C ALA A 211 -19.71 -15.33 20.67
N ASP A 212 -19.86 -14.79 19.45
CA ASP A 212 -21.07 -14.05 19.07
C ASP A 212 -22.12 -14.97 18.42
N PRO A 213 -23.32 -15.11 19.03
CA PRO A 213 -24.39 -15.88 18.44
C PRO A 213 -24.83 -15.40 17.05
N ALA A 214 -24.58 -14.13 16.71
CA ALA A 214 -24.87 -13.59 15.38
C ALA A 214 -24.03 -14.27 14.28
N ALA A 215 -22.86 -14.82 14.63
CA ALA A 215 -22.02 -15.52 13.67
C ALA A 215 -22.57 -16.92 13.36
N TYR A 216 -22.69 -17.78 14.35
CA TYR A 216 -23.04 -19.19 14.16
C TYR A 216 -24.14 -19.71 15.10
N GLY A 217 -24.80 -18.84 15.82
CA GLY A 217 -25.85 -19.22 16.76
C GLY A 217 -25.29 -19.96 17.98
N LYS A 218 -25.98 -21.05 18.36
CA LYS A 218 -25.57 -21.90 19.50
C LYS A 218 -24.76 -23.14 19.06
N ARG A 219 -24.12 -23.09 17.90
CA ARG A 219 -23.37 -24.25 17.38
C ARG A 219 -22.08 -24.48 18.16
N LYS A 220 -21.66 -25.74 18.24
CA LYS A 220 -20.40 -26.11 18.87
C LYS A 220 -19.24 -25.71 17.97
N VAL A 221 -18.46 -24.74 18.41
CA VAL A 221 -17.30 -24.20 17.71
C VAL A 221 -16.03 -24.74 18.34
N GLY A 222 -15.17 -25.41 17.55
CA GLY A 222 -13.81 -25.78 17.92
C GLY A 222 -12.82 -24.82 17.32
N ILE A 223 -11.63 -24.73 17.90
CA ILE A 223 -10.55 -23.84 17.49
C ILE A 223 -9.29 -24.66 17.21
N ILE A 224 -8.65 -24.40 16.08
CA ILE A 224 -7.29 -24.85 15.78
C ILE A 224 -6.41 -23.60 15.65
N THR A 225 -5.25 -23.56 16.29
CA THR A 225 -4.25 -22.54 16.06
C THR A 225 -2.91 -23.16 15.72
N PHE A 226 -2.23 -22.60 14.72
CA PHE A 226 -0.83 -22.87 14.42
C PHE A 226 0.02 -21.57 14.40
N ASP A 227 -0.48 -20.48 15.03
CA ASP A 227 0.35 -19.32 15.36
C ASP A 227 1.20 -19.61 16.62
N THR A 228 2.18 -20.50 16.45
CA THR A 228 3.04 -20.98 17.55
C THR A 228 4.23 -20.06 17.83
N HIS A 229 4.48 -19.08 16.96
CA HIS A 229 5.58 -18.12 17.14
C HIS A 229 5.32 -17.06 18.23
N ARG A 230 4.06 -16.86 18.58
CA ARG A 230 3.64 -15.84 19.57
C ARG A 230 3.11 -16.52 20.85
N MET A 231 4.02 -16.83 21.76
CA MET A 231 3.65 -17.51 23.04
C MET A 231 2.47 -16.84 23.74
N ALA A 232 2.46 -15.50 23.82
CA ALA A 232 1.36 -14.75 24.41
C ALA A 232 0.02 -14.94 23.66
N ALA A 233 0.04 -15.14 22.35
CA ALA A 233 -1.18 -15.37 21.56
C ALA A 233 -1.78 -16.75 21.86
N ILE A 234 -0.94 -17.78 22.07
CA ILE A 234 -1.41 -19.12 22.48
C ILE A 234 -2.10 -19.05 23.84
N GLU A 235 -1.52 -18.37 24.82
CA GLU A 235 -2.13 -18.24 26.15
C GLU A 235 -3.43 -17.41 26.10
N GLN A 236 -3.47 -16.37 25.29
CA GLN A 236 -4.67 -15.57 25.08
C GLN A 236 -5.80 -16.41 24.50
N ILE A 237 -5.54 -17.18 23.44
CA ILE A 237 -6.56 -17.99 22.77
C ILE A 237 -7.01 -19.17 23.65
N ARG A 238 -6.11 -19.77 24.45
CA ARG A 238 -6.45 -20.80 25.45
C ARG A 238 -7.33 -20.27 26.55
N THR A 239 -7.04 -19.07 27.06
CA THR A 239 -7.86 -18.41 28.07
C THR A 239 -9.25 -18.12 27.52
N PHE A 240 -9.34 -17.60 26.30
CA PHE A 240 -10.61 -17.39 25.62
C PHE A 240 -11.38 -18.71 25.44
N ALA A 241 -10.72 -19.76 24.94
CA ALA A 241 -11.33 -21.06 24.70
C ALA A 241 -11.92 -21.66 26.01
N ARG A 242 -11.21 -21.50 27.14
CA ARG A 242 -11.68 -21.94 28.46
C ARG A 242 -12.94 -21.15 28.92
N VAL A 243 -12.95 -19.83 28.69
CA VAL A 243 -14.10 -18.99 29.08
C VAL A 243 -15.31 -19.23 28.18
N SER A 244 -15.10 -19.42 26.89
CA SER A 244 -16.18 -19.68 25.91
C SER A 244 -16.67 -21.12 25.91
N GLY A 245 -15.97 -22.05 26.57
CA GLY A 245 -16.25 -23.49 26.50
C GLY A 245 -15.93 -24.13 25.15
N SER A 246 -15.14 -23.46 24.31
CA SER A 246 -14.76 -23.98 23.00
C SER A 246 -13.54 -24.91 23.12
N PRO A 247 -13.58 -26.14 22.59
CA PRO A 247 -12.38 -26.98 22.53
C PRO A 247 -11.33 -26.35 21.61
N ILE A 248 -10.06 -26.43 22.04
CA ILE A 248 -8.93 -25.85 21.31
C ILE A 248 -7.81 -26.86 21.14
N GLU A 249 -7.26 -26.94 19.93
CA GLU A 249 -6.07 -27.68 19.56
C GLU A 249 -4.96 -26.73 19.08
N VAL A 250 -3.74 -26.92 19.61
CA VAL A 250 -2.56 -26.17 19.17
C VAL A 250 -1.71 -27.11 18.35
N VAL A 251 -1.48 -26.75 17.11
CA VAL A 251 -0.74 -27.58 16.14
C VAL A 251 0.62 -26.94 15.89
N TYR A 252 1.68 -27.65 16.23
CA TYR A 252 3.07 -27.18 16.04
C TYR A 252 3.69 -27.71 14.75
N GLN A 253 3.24 -28.88 14.29
CA GLN A 253 3.79 -29.58 13.12
C GLN A 253 2.65 -30.13 12.27
N PRO A 254 2.83 -30.20 10.94
CA PRO A 254 1.81 -30.68 10.00
C PRO A 254 1.24 -32.06 10.35
N GLU A 255 2.05 -32.94 10.89
CA GLU A 255 1.68 -34.31 11.24
C GLU A 255 0.60 -34.39 12.32
N GLN A 256 0.47 -33.34 13.14
CA GLN A 256 -0.51 -33.26 14.24
C GLN A 256 -1.92 -32.86 13.74
N VAL A 257 -2.05 -32.41 12.49
CA VAL A 257 -3.32 -31.88 11.92
C VAL A 257 -4.43 -32.93 11.99
N THR A 258 -4.15 -34.15 11.57
CA THR A 258 -5.15 -35.23 11.54
C THR A 258 -5.68 -35.53 12.94
N GLU A 259 -4.79 -35.61 13.93
CA GLU A 259 -5.17 -35.86 15.32
C GLU A 259 -6.01 -34.70 15.90
N ALA A 260 -5.60 -33.45 15.63
CA ALA A 260 -6.35 -32.27 16.04
C ALA A 260 -7.77 -32.23 15.46
N LEU A 261 -7.92 -32.55 14.18
CA LEU A 261 -9.23 -32.65 13.53
C LEU A 261 -10.09 -33.74 14.14
N ASN A 262 -9.51 -34.92 14.47
CA ASN A 262 -10.22 -36.03 15.11
C ASN A 262 -10.73 -35.63 16.51
N ARG A 263 -9.94 -34.89 17.30
CA ARG A 263 -10.36 -34.40 18.62
C ARG A 263 -11.50 -33.39 18.54
N LEU A 264 -11.63 -32.66 17.43
CA LEU A 264 -12.67 -31.68 17.19
C LEU A 264 -13.82 -32.22 16.33
N ALA A 265 -13.89 -33.51 16.06
CA ALA A 265 -14.89 -34.13 15.20
C ALA A 265 -16.35 -33.88 15.64
N ASP A 266 -16.58 -33.70 16.94
CA ASP A 266 -17.91 -33.38 17.51
C ASP A 266 -18.30 -31.91 17.35
N CYS A 267 -17.43 -31.05 16.82
CA CYS A 267 -17.76 -29.66 16.56
C CYS A 267 -18.51 -29.53 15.23
N GLU A 268 -19.43 -28.58 15.16
CA GLU A 268 -20.14 -28.27 13.91
C GLU A 268 -19.33 -27.30 13.05
N ILE A 269 -18.45 -26.50 13.69
CA ILE A 269 -17.59 -25.50 13.08
C ILE A 269 -16.20 -25.64 13.65
N ILE A 270 -15.18 -25.57 12.81
CA ILE A 270 -13.77 -25.48 13.22
C ILE A 270 -13.19 -24.18 12.67
N LEU A 271 -12.82 -23.27 13.56
CA LEU A 271 -12.14 -22.02 13.23
C LEU A 271 -10.63 -22.23 13.33
N ILE A 272 -9.90 -21.83 12.29
CA ILE A 272 -8.47 -22.04 12.15
C ILE A 272 -7.76 -20.69 12.21
N ASP A 273 -6.99 -20.46 13.28
CA ASP A 273 -6.16 -19.26 13.46
C ASP A 273 -4.77 -19.48 12.88
N THR A 274 -4.30 -18.56 12.06
CA THR A 274 -3.00 -18.64 11.41
C THR A 274 -2.06 -17.54 11.89
N ALA A 275 -0.76 -17.78 11.80
CA ALA A 275 0.24 -16.75 12.00
C ALA A 275 0.04 -15.58 11.01
N GLY A 276 0.36 -14.35 11.44
CA GLY A 276 0.39 -13.21 10.53
C GLY A 276 1.52 -13.34 9.52
N ILE A 277 1.23 -13.12 8.25
CA ILE A 277 2.18 -13.19 7.15
C ILE A 277 2.46 -11.79 6.64
N ALA A 278 3.68 -11.28 6.84
CA ALA A 278 4.07 -10.03 6.22
C ALA A 278 4.24 -10.22 4.69
N LEU A 279 3.98 -9.16 3.93
CA LEU A 279 3.96 -9.22 2.46
C LEU A 279 5.31 -9.68 1.85
N SER A 280 6.41 -9.50 2.58
CA SER A 280 7.76 -9.94 2.21
C SER A 280 8.12 -11.37 2.64
N GLU A 281 7.31 -12.01 3.52
CA GLU A 281 7.64 -13.31 4.13
C GLU A 281 7.18 -14.51 3.28
N THR A 282 7.92 -14.84 2.22
CA THR A 282 7.59 -15.97 1.33
C THR A 282 7.61 -17.32 2.05
N LYS A 283 8.62 -17.58 2.89
CA LYS A 283 8.71 -18.86 3.64
C LYS A 283 7.50 -19.12 4.53
N LYS A 284 7.00 -18.08 5.20
CA LYS A 284 5.84 -18.18 6.08
C LYS A 284 4.54 -18.39 5.30
N LEU A 285 4.47 -17.80 4.11
CA LEU A 285 3.36 -18.05 3.18
C LEU A 285 3.33 -19.52 2.74
N GLU A 286 4.46 -20.08 2.33
CA GLU A 286 4.61 -21.48 1.93
C GLU A 286 4.28 -22.45 3.09
N GLN A 287 4.77 -22.15 4.30
CA GLN A 287 4.44 -22.93 5.49
C GLN A 287 2.93 -22.90 5.79
N THR A 288 2.33 -21.72 5.75
CA THR A 288 0.88 -21.57 5.97
C THR A 288 0.09 -22.33 4.92
N LYS A 289 0.51 -22.28 3.65
CA LYS A 289 -0.09 -23.02 2.55
C LYS A 289 -0.06 -24.54 2.82
N ALA A 290 1.07 -25.08 3.22
CA ALA A 290 1.21 -26.51 3.55
C ALA A 290 0.26 -26.94 4.69
N PHE A 291 0.11 -26.13 5.74
CA PHE A 291 -0.87 -26.39 6.81
C PHE A 291 -2.31 -26.34 6.29
N LEU A 292 -2.66 -25.36 5.45
CA LEU A 292 -3.99 -25.23 4.89
C LEU A 292 -4.33 -26.40 3.94
N GLU A 293 -3.37 -26.90 3.16
CA GLU A 293 -3.56 -28.07 2.31
C GLU A 293 -3.91 -29.33 3.11
N LEU A 294 -3.28 -29.52 4.29
CA LEU A 294 -3.59 -30.64 5.18
C LEU A 294 -4.92 -30.47 5.94
N LEU A 295 -5.23 -29.23 6.35
CA LEU A 295 -6.48 -28.89 7.02
C LEU A 295 -7.68 -28.94 6.08
N ASP A 296 -7.46 -28.72 4.79
CA ASP A 296 -8.49 -28.66 3.74
C ASP A 296 -9.72 -27.84 4.20
N PRO A 297 -9.55 -26.51 4.44
CA PRO A 297 -10.64 -25.67 4.91
C PRO A 297 -11.69 -25.47 3.82
N ASP A 298 -12.97 -25.45 4.22
CA ASP A 298 -14.10 -25.15 3.34
C ASP A 298 -14.12 -23.69 2.90
N GLU A 299 -13.64 -22.79 3.78
CA GLU A 299 -13.53 -21.34 3.53
C GLU A 299 -12.20 -20.82 4.05
N VAL A 300 -11.56 -19.96 3.28
CA VAL A 300 -10.36 -19.19 3.70
C VAL A 300 -10.72 -17.71 3.65
N HIS A 301 -10.77 -17.08 4.82
CA HIS A 301 -11.10 -15.67 4.96
C HIS A 301 -9.82 -14.83 5.05
N LEU A 302 -9.63 -13.93 4.11
CA LEU A 302 -8.58 -12.92 4.20
C LEU A 302 -9.05 -11.78 5.09
N VAL A 303 -8.41 -11.65 6.24
CA VAL A 303 -8.69 -10.62 7.23
C VAL A 303 -7.88 -9.37 6.90
N LEU A 304 -8.58 -8.26 6.68
CA LEU A 304 -8.05 -6.97 6.24
C LEU A 304 -8.40 -5.89 7.25
N ASN A 305 -7.39 -5.13 7.67
CA ASN A 305 -7.57 -3.99 8.59
C ASN A 305 -7.99 -2.75 7.79
N ALA A 306 -9.19 -2.25 8.04
CA ALA A 306 -9.74 -1.07 7.37
C ALA A 306 -9.00 0.25 7.65
N CYS A 307 -8.01 0.30 8.53
CA CYS A 307 -7.19 1.50 8.76
C CYS A 307 -5.92 1.53 7.90
N VAL A 308 -5.72 0.54 7.03
CA VAL A 308 -4.58 0.44 6.11
C VAL A 308 -5.00 1.00 4.74
N ARG A 309 -4.07 1.60 4.01
CA ARG A 309 -4.33 2.15 2.67
C ARG A 309 -4.83 1.07 1.71
N ASP A 310 -5.72 1.44 0.81
CA ASP A 310 -6.31 0.52 -0.17
C ASP A 310 -5.28 -0.14 -1.09
N GLU A 311 -4.25 0.57 -1.51
CA GLU A 311 -3.14 0.03 -2.31
C GLU A 311 -2.44 -1.15 -1.61
N ASP A 312 -2.15 -1.00 -0.31
CA ASP A 312 -1.52 -2.04 0.51
C ASP A 312 -2.48 -3.22 0.73
N LEU A 313 -3.79 -2.94 0.89
CA LEU A 313 -4.81 -3.98 0.99
C LEU A 313 -4.98 -4.75 -0.33
N ILE A 314 -5.00 -4.05 -1.47
CA ILE A 314 -5.06 -4.66 -2.81
C ILE A 314 -3.85 -5.55 -3.05
N PHE A 315 -2.65 -5.06 -2.69
CA PHE A 315 -1.44 -5.86 -2.79
C PHE A 315 -1.50 -7.10 -1.88
N SER A 316 -2.02 -6.95 -0.65
CA SER A 316 -2.26 -8.06 0.27
C SER A 316 -3.23 -9.09 -0.33
N CYS A 317 -4.31 -8.66 -0.97
CA CYS A 317 -5.24 -9.56 -1.67
C CYS A 317 -4.53 -10.36 -2.76
N LYS A 318 -3.73 -9.72 -3.60
CA LYS A 318 -2.96 -10.37 -4.66
C LYS A 318 -1.96 -11.40 -4.09
N ARG A 319 -1.21 -11.00 -3.06
CA ARG A 319 -0.18 -11.85 -2.45
C ARG A 319 -0.76 -13.09 -1.75
N MET A 320 -1.91 -12.93 -1.10
CA MET A 320 -2.56 -14.02 -0.34
C MET A 320 -3.43 -14.94 -1.21
N GLN A 321 -3.58 -14.68 -2.51
CA GLN A 321 -4.32 -15.58 -3.42
C GLN A 321 -3.76 -16.99 -3.45
N GLU A 322 -2.45 -17.16 -3.24
CA GLU A 322 -1.79 -18.47 -3.16
C GLU A 322 -2.33 -19.36 -2.02
N LEU A 323 -3.02 -18.76 -1.02
CA LEU A 323 -3.66 -19.48 0.09
C LEU A 323 -5.12 -19.86 -0.21
N SER A 324 -5.55 -19.83 -1.48
CA SER A 324 -6.91 -20.15 -1.90
C SER A 324 -8.00 -19.32 -1.19
N VAL A 325 -7.71 -18.03 -0.99
CA VAL A 325 -8.68 -17.10 -0.37
C VAL A 325 -10.02 -17.15 -1.07
N SER A 326 -11.08 -17.40 -0.30
CA SER A 326 -12.46 -17.49 -0.78
C SER A 326 -13.33 -16.31 -0.37
N HIS A 327 -13.02 -15.65 0.76
CA HIS A 327 -13.81 -14.56 1.33
C HIS A 327 -12.92 -13.45 1.87
N LEU A 328 -13.46 -12.23 1.94
CA LEU A 328 -12.86 -11.10 2.65
C LEU A 328 -13.55 -10.89 4.00
N THR A 329 -12.80 -10.41 4.97
CA THR A 329 -13.30 -9.99 6.28
C THR A 329 -12.62 -8.67 6.64
N PHE A 330 -13.39 -7.61 6.88
CA PHE A 330 -12.85 -6.31 7.27
C PHE A 330 -12.94 -6.09 8.78
N THR A 331 -11.87 -5.56 9.36
CA THR A 331 -11.76 -5.28 10.79
C THR A 331 -11.48 -3.79 11.04
N ARG A 332 -11.72 -3.34 12.27
CA ARG A 332 -11.50 -1.95 12.70
C ARG A 332 -12.26 -0.91 11.88
N LEU A 333 -13.47 -1.26 11.46
CA LEU A 333 -14.33 -0.32 10.73
C LEU A 333 -14.76 0.88 11.58
N ASP A 334 -14.78 0.71 12.90
CA ASP A 334 -15.01 1.78 13.89
C ASP A 334 -13.89 2.81 13.98
N GLU A 335 -12.66 2.44 13.58
CA GLU A 335 -11.48 3.31 13.57
C GLU A 335 -11.26 3.95 12.18
N ALA A 336 -11.87 3.43 11.11
CA ALA A 336 -11.69 3.90 9.74
C ALA A 336 -12.52 5.17 9.49
N LEU A 337 -11.84 6.29 9.18
CA LEU A 337 -12.49 7.58 8.90
C LEU A 337 -13.36 7.56 7.63
N LYS A 338 -12.90 6.85 6.62
CA LYS A 338 -13.60 6.67 5.35
C LYS A 338 -13.68 5.16 5.10
N GLN A 339 -14.71 4.72 4.43
CA GLN A 339 -14.91 3.29 4.15
C GLN A 339 -15.17 3.02 2.66
N GLY A 340 -15.40 4.06 1.86
CA GLY A 340 -15.67 3.90 0.42
C GLY A 340 -14.51 3.29 -0.36
N TYR A 341 -13.25 3.53 0.05
CA TYR A 341 -12.08 2.92 -0.57
C TYR A 341 -12.05 1.39 -0.45
N LEU A 342 -12.79 0.80 0.51
CA LEU A 342 -12.92 -0.66 0.62
C LEU A 342 -13.58 -1.26 -0.64
N MET A 343 -14.35 -0.46 -1.38
CA MET A 343 -14.89 -0.86 -2.68
C MET A 343 -13.80 -1.12 -3.72
N ASN A 344 -12.71 -0.31 -3.71
CA ASN A 344 -11.55 -0.52 -4.59
C ASN A 344 -10.91 -1.89 -4.30
N VAL A 345 -10.81 -2.22 -3.00
CA VAL A 345 -10.27 -3.52 -2.53
C VAL A 345 -11.19 -4.68 -2.94
N MET A 346 -12.50 -4.53 -2.75
CA MET A 346 -13.50 -5.56 -3.09
C MET A 346 -13.51 -5.82 -4.59
N ARG A 347 -13.47 -4.76 -5.41
CA ARG A 347 -13.36 -4.86 -6.87
C ARG A 347 -12.09 -5.58 -7.31
N ALA A 348 -10.94 -5.19 -6.75
CA ALA A 348 -9.66 -5.79 -7.10
C ALA A 348 -9.53 -7.26 -6.67
N ALA A 349 -10.09 -7.62 -5.52
CA ALA A 349 -10.06 -8.98 -4.99
C ALA A 349 -11.06 -9.91 -5.69
N ALA A 350 -12.18 -9.39 -6.20
CA ALA A 350 -13.29 -10.14 -6.78
C ALA A 350 -13.74 -11.32 -5.90
N LYS A 351 -13.83 -11.08 -4.58
CA LYS A 351 -14.24 -12.08 -3.58
C LYS A 351 -15.40 -11.54 -2.75
N PRO A 352 -16.32 -12.43 -2.30
CA PRO A 352 -17.40 -12.04 -1.41
C PRO A 352 -16.86 -11.56 -0.06
N VAL A 353 -17.55 -10.60 0.56
CA VAL A 353 -17.29 -10.17 1.93
C VAL A 353 -18.12 -11.01 2.88
N ALA A 354 -17.45 -11.70 3.81
CA ALA A 354 -18.12 -12.56 4.80
C ALA A 354 -18.52 -11.77 6.05
N TRP A 355 -17.57 -11.07 6.65
CA TRP A 355 -17.71 -10.45 7.95
C TRP A 355 -17.18 -9.02 8.01
N LEU A 356 -17.87 -8.23 8.82
CA LEU A 356 -17.47 -6.89 9.22
C LEU A 356 -17.30 -6.85 10.73
N CYS A 357 -16.16 -6.30 11.19
CA CYS A 357 -15.88 -6.08 12.61
C CYS A 357 -15.72 -4.58 12.86
N ASP A 358 -16.57 -4.03 13.75
CA ASP A 358 -16.75 -2.60 13.97
C ASP A 358 -16.68 -2.19 15.45
N GLY A 359 -15.78 -2.80 16.22
CA GLY A 359 -15.53 -2.46 17.63
C GLY A 359 -14.67 -3.49 18.33
N GLN A 360 -14.42 -3.28 19.61
CA GLN A 360 -13.48 -4.08 20.40
C GLN A 360 -14.13 -5.27 21.14
N SER A 361 -15.44 -5.21 21.41
CA SER A 361 -16.14 -6.27 22.13
C SER A 361 -16.23 -7.56 21.32
N PHE A 362 -16.18 -8.69 22.01
CA PHE A 362 -16.37 -10.01 21.37
C PHE A 362 -17.81 -10.27 20.95
N LYS A 363 -18.80 -9.64 21.58
CA LYS A 363 -20.23 -9.73 21.23
C LYS A 363 -20.73 -8.40 20.70
N GLY A 364 -21.57 -8.45 19.68
CA GLY A 364 -22.20 -7.28 19.07
C GLY A 364 -21.33 -6.48 18.11
N ASN A 365 -20.05 -6.85 17.93
CA ASN A 365 -19.13 -6.14 17.04
C ASN A 365 -18.60 -7.04 15.90
N ILE A 366 -19.42 -7.99 15.47
CA ILE A 366 -19.24 -8.78 14.25
C ILE A 366 -20.60 -8.96 13.59
N ARG A 367 -20.68 -8.71 12.30
CA ARG A 367 -21.91 -8.87 11.52
C ARG A 367 -21.62 -9.24 10.08
N ARG A 368 -22.62 -9.76 9.40
CA ARG A 368 -22.55 -10.03 7.97
C ARG A 368 -22.57 -8.73 7.17
N PHE A 369 -21.81 -8.71 6.08
CA PHE A 369 -21.89 -7.65 5.09
C PHE A 369 -23.25 -7.67 4.38
N ASN A 370 -23.80 -6.50 4.11
CA ASN A 370 -25.07 -6.34 3.42
C ASN A 370 -25.11 -5.08 2.53
N ARG A 371 -26.16 -4.91 1.73
CA ARG A 371 -26.33 -3.79 0.81
C ARG A 371 -26.34 -2.41 1.50
N LYS A 372 -26.84 -2.31 2.75
CA LYS A 372 -26.83 -1.04 3.49
C LYS A 372 -25.40 -0.58 3.82
N ASP A 373 -24.47 -1.51 3.90
CA ASP A 373 -23.05 -1.15 4.12
C ASP A 373 -22.50 -0.40 2.91
N LEU A 374 -22.81 -0.83 1.69
CA LEU A 374 -22.44 -0.12 0.47
C LEU A 374 -23.02 1.29 0.45
N GLN A 375 -24.33 1.42 0.73
CA GLN A 375 -25.01 2.70 0.80
C GLN A 375 -24.29 3.64 1.79
N ASN A 376 -24.04 3.16 3.01
CA ASN A 376 -23.40 3.95 4.04
C ASN A 376 -21.94 4.34 3.70
N TRP A 377 -21.19 3.45 3.05
CA TRP A 377 -19.79 3.67 2.76
C TRP A 377 -19.54 4.60 1.57
N VAL A 378 -20.45 4.56 0.59
CA VAL A 378 -20.20 5.15 -0.73
C VAL A 378 -21.11 6.35 -1.01
N LEU A 379 -22.39 6.27 -0.61
CA LEU A 379 -23.42 7.23 -1.02
C LEU A 379 -23.80 8.21 0.08
N SER A 380 -23.62 7.82 1.35
CA SER A 380 -23.94 8.71 2.47
C SER A 380 -22.87 9.83 2.61
N HIS A 381 -23.31 11.00 3.00
CA HIS A 381 -22.42 12.15 3.23
C HIS A 381 -21.35 11.76 4.26
N PRO A 382 -20.03 12.05 4.01
CA PRO A 382 -18.97 11.72 4.93
C PRO A 382 -18.93 12.67 6.15
N GLU A 383 -20.06 12.94 6.77
CA GLU A 383 -20.05 13.47 8.12
C GLU A 383 -19.63 12.36 9.06
N PHE A 384 -18.57 12.62 9.82
CA PHE A 384 -18.10 11.74 10.88
C PHE A 384 -19.29 11.43 11.82
N ILE A 385 -19.91 10.28 11.65
CA ILE A 385 -20.89 9.77 12.60
C ILE A 385 -20.10 8.97 13.63
N PRO A 386 -19.89 9.51 14.85
CA PRO A 386 -19.25 8.75 15.92
C PRO A 386 -20.00 7.44 16.16
N ALA A 387 -19.28 6.38 16.43
CA ALA A 387 -19.84 5.03 16.69
C ALA A 387 -20.98 5.01 17.74
N ALA A 388 -21.01 5.99 18.65
CA ALA A 388 -22.07 6.17 19.63
C ALA A 388 -23.47 6.42 19.04
N ARG A 389 -23.60 7.04 17.85
CA ARG A 389 -24.92 7.27 17.21
C ARG A 389 -25.44 6.07 16.41
N ARG A 390 -24.60 5.09 16.09
CA ARG A 390 -25.03 3.89 15.35
C ARG A 390 -25.90 2.95 16.21
N ALA A 391 -25.80 3.03 17.53
CA ALA A 391 -26.60 2.21 18.45
C ALA A 391 -28.05 2.70 18.56
N GLU A 392 -28.32 3.99 18.33
CA GLU A 392 -29.70 4.54 18.46
C GLU A 392 -30.58 4.34 17.24
N THR A 393 -29.99 4.15 16.04
CA THR A 393 -30.78 3.90 14.79
C THR A 393 -31.10 2.44 14.55
N ALA A 394 -30.61 1.51 15.39
CA ALA A 394 -30.93 0.09 15.30
C ALA A 394 -32.13 -0.34 16.18
N THR A 395 -32.82 0.62 16.81
CA THR A 395 -33.93 0.35 17.74
C THR A 395 -35.25 1.02 17.30
N ILE A 396 -35.48 1.16 15.97
CA ILE A 396 -36.82 1.52 15.43
C ILE A 396 -37.21 0.49 14.37
#